data_d8560617848c274e36958d66e82d8673
#
_entry.id   d8560617848c274e36958d66e82d8673
#
_cell.length_a   1.000
_cell.length_b   1.000
_cell.length_c   1.000
_cell.angle_alpha   90.00
_cell.angle_beta   90.00
_cell.angle_gamma   90.00
#
_symmetry.space_group_name_H-M   'P 1'
#
loop_
_entity.id
_entity.type
_entity.pdbx_description
1 polymer ?
#
loop_
_entity_poly.entity_id
_entity_poly.type
_entity_poly.pdbx_seq_one_letter_code
_entity_poly.pdbx_strand_id
1 'polypeptide(L)'
;MLRIRLKGKHGRGEINDSQQAAWRKTLEVFDEKEQEFATLSLFPDDREIIADVDTLQVRLGEMQLERPRAFGGCWLGCELWRQLQLDDFWQSKLPEGREAVPWEKVLRLLVVNRLLDPGTEFHVHRQWFDQTAMAELLGTDFAVAEKDRFYRCLDRLLDHKQELFQHLRQRWQDLFAPSFDVLFYDLTSTYFEGEAEEIPKAKRGYSRDHRPDCLQVVIALVITPEGFPLAYEVLDGNTSDRTTLRGFLDHIEKIYGQARRVWVMDRGIPTEALLREMRDPSRQMFYLVGTPKGRVNQHEKKWLDLPWQQVRESVQVKLYEHEGELYVLAKSQGRQAKENAMRRKRLARLLCKLRTMRRSLPKRDALLLRIGAAKKEAGRAFGFVTLRVPKADEAVTRQTFTFATDKEKLRKAELRDGHYLLRSNLTGEDPGVLWERYVQLTQIEAAFKAMKSELGLRPIYHQLGHRVEAHILVAFLAYCLLVTLKNRLQALAPGLTPKAVLETLAPMQMLDVIFPTTDGRRLVLPPRNLPRNRSCSCTNCNLPCPISRLPESRFSPKYSLRACCICRPDLFNPSIEKKDLLAHECHEVRKLG
;
A
#
# COMPACT_ATOMS: atom_id res chain seq x y z
N MET A 1 3.74 -3.46 -44.46
CA MET A 1 2.53 -3.99 -43.82
C MET A 1 2.25 -3.34 -42.46
N LEU A 2 3.25 -3.15 -41.57
CA LEU A 2 3.07 -2.51 -40.26
C LEU A 2 2.56 -1.05 -40.37
N ARG A 3 3.10 -0.28 -41.30
CA ARG A 3 2.73 1.12 -41.59
C ARG A 3 1.25 1.29 -41.94
N ILE A 4 0.68 0.38 -42.72
CA ILE A 4 -0.74 0.43 -43.11
C ILE A 4 -1.65 0.07 -41.95
N ARG A 5 -1.25 -0.86 -41.09
CA ARG A 5 -1.99 -1.22 -39.87
C ARG A 5 -1.98 -0.07 -38.83
N LEU A 6 -0.84 0.61 -38.68
CA LEU A 6 -0.70 1.76 -37.75
C LEU A 6 -1.54 2.96 -38.21
N LYS A 7 -1.49 3.32 -39.49
CA LYS A 7 -2.34 4.38 -40.06
C LYS A 7 -3.84 4.03 -39.93
N GLY A 8 -4.21 2.78 -40.15
CA GLY A 8 -5.58 2.31 -40.01
C GLY A 8 -6.09 2.38 -38.57
N LYS A 9 -5.28 2.03 -37.58
CA LYS A 9 -5.63 2.11 -36.16
C LYS A 9 -5.71 3.57 -35.67
N HIS A 10 -4.78 4.42 -36.09
CA HIS A 10 -4.80 5.85 -35.79
C HIS A 10 -6.02 6.54 -36.42
N GLY A 11 -6.29 6.29 -37.69
CA GLY A 11 -7.47 6.85 -38.39
C GLY A 11 -8.82 6.41 -37.82
N ARG A 12 -8.88 5.28 -37.11
CA ARG A 12 -10.08 4.82 -36.37
C ARG A 12 -10.12 5.32 -34.91
N GLY A 13 -9.15 6.11 -34.46
CA GLY A 13 -9.06 6.58 -33.09
C GLY A 13 -8.72 5.51 -32.06
N GLU A 14 -8.26 4.32 -32.50
CA GLU A 14 -7.84 3.24 -31.63
C GLU A 14 -6.50 3.54 -30.94
N ILE A 15 -5.66 4.37 -31.54
CA ILE A 15 -4.37 4.82 -31.01
C ILE A 15 -4.23 6.32 -31.24
N ASN A 16 -3.57 7.02 -30.33
CA ASN A 16 -3.22 8.43 -30.49
C ASN A 16 -1.84 8.62 -31.16
N ASP A 17 -1.45 9.87 -31.42
CA ASP A 17 -0.18 10.19 -32.06
C ASP A 17 1.02 9.67 -31.29
N SER A 18 1.01 9.80 -29.96
CA SER A 18 2.08 9.29 -29.07
C SER A 18 2.20 7.79 -29.15
N GLN A 19 1.07 7.07 -29.14
CA GLN A 19 1.03 5.63 -29.26
C GLN A 19 1.50 5.17 -30.65
N GLN A 20 1.12 5.90 -31.69
CA GLN A 20 1.59 5.62 -33.03
C GLN A 20 3.11 5.80 -33.11
N ALA A 21 3.65 6.88 -32.52
CA ALA A 21 5.09 7.12 -32.45
C ALA A 21 5.84 6.08 -31.60
N ALA A 22 5.27 5.67 -30.45
CA ALA A 22 5.86 4.66 -29.56
C ALA A 22 6.00 3.27 -30.23
N TRP A 23 5.11 2.94 -31.13
CA TRP A 23 5.19 1.68 -31.88
C TRP A 23 6.30 1.63 -32.91
N ARG A 24 6.87 2.78 -33.23
CA ARG A 24 7.98 2.89 -34.18
C ARG A 24 9.31 2.80 -33.42
N LYS A 25 9.68 1.60 -33.00
CA LYS A 25 11.03 1.32 -32.46
C LYS A 25 12.10 1.33 -33.55
N THR A 26 12.02 2.29 -34.41
CA THR A 26 12.86 2.38 -35.58
C THR A 26 13.51 3.74 -35.60
N LEU A 27 14.71 3.81 -36.19
CA LEU A 27 15.35 5.06 -36.51
C LEU A 27 14.54 5.69 -37.63
N GLU A 28 13.84 6.82 -37.37
CA GLU A 28 13.15 7.58 -38.41
C GLU A 28 14.08 8.67 -38.93
N VAL A 29 14.32 8.61 -40.22
CA VAL A 29 15.10 9.62 -40.96
C VAL A 29 14.12 10.32 -41.87
N PHE A 30 13.88 11.61 -41.69
CA PHE A 30 13.01 12.41 -42.54
C PHE A 30 13.83 13.04 -43.64
N ASP A 31 13.48 12.77 -44.90
CA ASP A 31 14.05 13.46 -46.03
C ASP A 31 13.20 14.69 -46.40
N GLU A 32 13.73 15.88 -46.10
CA GLU A 32 13.03 17.13 -46.37
C GLU A 32 12.84 17.41 -47.86
N LYS A 33 13.66 16.81 -48.75
CA LYS A 33 13.52 16.97 -50.20
C LYS A 33 12.42 16.11 -50.78
N GLU A 34 12.27 14.90 -50.24
CA GLU A 34 11.24 13.97 -50.68
C GLU A 34 9.97 14.04 -49.82
N GLN A 35 9.97 14.81 -48.73
CA GLN A 35 8.85 14.95 -47.78
C GLN A 35 8.38 13.60 -47.21
N GLU A 36 9.28 12.61 -47.14
CA GLU A 36 8.99 11.25 -46.69
C GLU A 36 9.89 10.82 -45.53
N PHE A 37 9.32 10.00 -44.62
CA PHE A 37 10.09 9.35 -43.57
C PHE A 37 10.62 8.01 -44.04
N ALA A 38 11.94 7.85 -44.11
CA ALA A 38 12.59 6.57 -44.28
C ALA A 38 12.78 5.94 -42.89
N THR A 39 12.28 4.73 -42.71
CA THR A 39 12.34 4.00 -41.44
C THR A 39 13.47 2.96 -41.50
N LEU A 40 14.49 3.15 -40.64
CA LEU A 40 15.59 2.21 -40.47
C LEU A 40 15.36 1.38 -39.22
N SER A 41 15.45 0.05 -39.34
CA SER A 41 15.40 -0.81 -38.15
C SER A 41 16.59 -0.56 -37.23
N LEU A 42 16.33 -0.53 -35.90
CA LEU A 42 17.38 -0.45 -34.88
C LEU A 42 18.13 -1.77 -34.69
N PHE A 43 17.62 -2.86 -35.26
CA PHE A 43 18.25 -4.16 -35.17
C PHE A 43 19.16 -4.39 -36.39
N PRO A 44 20.42 -4.82 -36.21
CA PRO A 44 21.37 -5.00 -37.31
C PRO A 44 20.89 -5.95 -38.40
N ASP A 45 20.15 -7.00 -38.02
CA ASP A 45 19.70 -8.05 -38.91
C ASP A 45 18.54 -7.62 -39.83
N ASP A 46 17.82 -6.55 -39.48
CA ASP A 46 16.70 -6.01 -40.28
C ASP A 46 17.11 -4.80 -41.13
N ARG A 47 18.38 -4.42 -41.11
CA ARG A 47 18.88 -3.28 -41.89
C ARG A 47 19.10 -3.72 -43.34
N GLU A 48 18.28 -3.23 -44.23
CA GLU A 48 18.75 -3.10 -45.62
C GLU A 48 19.95 -2.15 -45.60
N ILE A 49 21.14 -2.69 -45.91
CA ILE A 49 22.36 -1.92 -46.04
C ILE A 49 22.18 -0.98 -47.23
N ILE A 50 21.81 0.27 -46.93
CA ILE A 50 21.94 1.33 -47.93
C ILE A 50 23.45 1.56 -48.06
N ALA A 51 24.02 1.13 -49.17
CA ALA A 51 25.44 0.85 -49.37
C ALA A 51 26.40 2.07 -49.24
N ASP A 52 25.95 3.28 -48.94
CA ASP A 52 26.79 4.48 -48.99
C ASP A 52 26.71 5.42 -47.79
N VAL A 53 26.25 5.00 -46.60
CA VAL A 53 26.23 5.91 -45.41
C VAL A 53 27.15 5.39 -44.31
N ASP A 54 28.44 5.46 -44.53
CA ASP A 54 29.43 5.24 -43.46
C ASP A 54 29.49 6.38 -42.41
N THR A 55 29.03 7.56 -42.77
CA THR A 55 29.01 8.74 -41.86
C THR A 55 27.77 9.59 -42.09
N LEU A 56 27.10 9.93 -40.97
CA LEU A 56 25.99 10.87 -40.92
C LEU A 56 26.44 12.16 -40.23
N GLN A 57 26.36 13.29 -40.93
CA GLN A 57 26.64 14.60 -40.34
C GLN A 57 25.38 15.18 -39.68
N VAL A 58 25.46 15.53 -38.40
CA VAL A 58 24.34 16.07 -37.60
C VAL A 58 24.58 17.52 -37.19
N ARG A 59 23.52 18.31 -37.10
CA ARG A 59 23.57 19.69 -36.62
C ARG A 59 23.38 19.71 -35.11
N LEU A 60 24.48 19.66 -34.34
CA LEU A 60 24.46 19.59 -32.88
C LEU A 60 23.73 20.78 -32.21
N GLY A 61 23.83 21.98 -32.80
CA GLY A 61 23.16 23.17 -32.27
C GLY A 61 21.64 23.18 -32.42
N GLU A 62 21.10 22.28 -33.24
CA GLU A 62 19.66 22.14 -33.50
C GLU A 62 19.08 20.91 -32.81
N MET A 63 19.79 20.31 -31.86
CA MET A 63 19.33 19.16 -31.07
C MET A 63 17.98 19.46 -30.38
N GLN A 64 17.03 18.55 -30.51
CA GLN A 64 15.73 18.62 -29.86
C GLN A 64 15.57 17.45 -28.89
N LEU A 65 14.91 17.74 -27.74
CA LEU A 65 14.55 16.71 -26.75
C LEU A 65 13.04 16.57 -26.76
N GLU A 66 12.55 15.39 -27.12
CA GLU A 66 11.12 15.13 -27.27
C GLU A 66 10.65 13.95 -26.41
N ARG A 67 9.35 13.81 -26.25
CA ARG A 67 8.65 12.71 -25.58
C ARG A 67 9.19 12.44 -24.18
N PRO A 68 9.03 13.37 -23.23
CA PRO A 68 9.36 13.11 -21.83
C PRO A 68 8.46 12.00 -21.28
N ARG A 69 9.07 10.96 -20.74
CA ARG A 69 8.40 9.80 -20.14
C ARG A 69 8.92 9.57 -18.73
N ALA A 70 8.02 9.35 -17.77
CA ALA A 70 8.40 9.05 -16.39
C ALA A 70 9.21 7.75 -16.32
N PHE A 71 10.43 7.83 -15.81
CA PHE A 71 11.39 6.72 -15.79
C PHE A 71 11.69 6.20 -14.38
N GLY A 72 12.04 7.09 -13.44
CA GLY A 72 12.68 6.70 -12.19
C GLY A 72 11.82 5.77 -11.32
N GLY A 73 10.55 6.10 -11.11
CA GLY A 73 9.61 5.24 -10.38
C GLY A 73 9.37 3.92 -11.10
N CYS A 74 9.18 3.94 -12.44
CA CYS A 74 8.96 2.76 -13.26
C CYS A 74 10.15 1.79 -13.20
N TRP A 75 11.36 2.34 -13.29
CA TRP A 75 12.60 1.59 -13.13
C TRP A 75 12.68 0.92 -11.75
N LEU A 76 12.41 1.67 -10.66
CA LEU A 76 12.42 1.12 -9.31
C LEU A 76 11.40 -0.01 -9.15
N GLY A 77 10.17 0.17 -9.66
CA GLY A 77 9.14 -0.87 -9.62
C GLY A 77 9.58 -2.14 -10.34
N CYS A 78 10.15 -2.02 -11.53
CA CYS A 78 10.72 -3.15 -12.29
C CYS A 78 11.92 -3.79 -11.58
N GLU A 79 12.73 -3.01 -10.86
CA GLU A 79 13.86 -3.52 -10.11
C GLU A 79 13.42 -4.32 -8.88
N LEU A 80 12.43 -3.83 -8.13
CA LEU A 80 11.84 -4.54 -7.00
C LEU A 80 11.17 -5.86 -7.45
N TRP A 81 10.51 -5.85 -8.60
CA TRP A 81 9.93 -7.04 -9.22
C TRP A 81 10.99 -8.11 -9.47
N ARG A 82 12.13 -7.72 -10.05
CA ARG A 82 13.25 -8.61 -10.35
C ARG A 82 13.94 -9.11 -9.08
N GLN A 83 14.08 -8.26 -8.05
CA GLN A 83 14.65 -8.68 -6.76
C GLN A 83 13.82 -9.76 -6.08
N LEU A 84 12.50 -9.70 -6.20
CA LEU A 84 11.61 -10.76 -5.75
C LEU A 84 11.56 -11.95 -6.71
N GLN A 85 12.32 -11.95 -7.83
CA GLN A 85 12.31 -12.98 -8.87
C GLN A 85 10.89 -13.31 -9.37
N LEU A 86 10.04 -12.29 -9.44
CA LEU A 86 8.67 -12.44 -9.91
C LEU A 86 8.61 -12.62 -11.44
N ASP A 87 9.63 -12.15 -12.16
CA ASP A 87 9.81 -12.43 -13.59
C ASP A 87 9.95 -13.93 -13.86
N ASP A 88 10.91 -14.59 -13.20
CA ASP A 88 11.15 -16.03 -13.36
C ASP A 88 9.94 -16.86 -12.90
N PHE A 89 9.36 -16.49 -11.75
CA PHE A 89 8.17 -17.16 -11.22
C PHE A 89 7.01 -17.11 -12.22
N TRP A 90 6.62 -15.91 -12.68
CA TRP A 90 5.46 -15.77 -13.55
C TRP A 90 5.71 -16.26 -14.98
N GLN A 91 6.93 -16.16 -15.50
CA GLN A 91 7.28 -16.78 -16.79
C GLN A 91 7.07 -18.29 -16.77
N SER A 92 7.40 -18.95 -15.66
CA SER A 92 7.18 -20.40 -15.52
C SER A 92 5.70 -20.79 -15.40
N LYS A 93 4.86 -19.91 -14.84
CA LYS A 93 3.44 -20.17 -14.57
C LYS A 93 2.49 -19.68 -15.65
N LEU A 94 2.88 -18.65 -16.37
CA LEU A 94 2.11 -18.03 -17.44
C LEU A 94 2.82 -18.27 -18.77
N PRO A 95 2.77 -19.50 -19.33
CA PRO A 95 3.49 -19.83 -20.53
C PRO A 95 3.06 -18.95 -21.71
N GLU A 96 4.00 -18.69 -22.58
CA GLU A 96 3.76 -17.96 -23.81
C GLU A 96 2.77 -18.75 -24.69
N GLY A 97 1.69 -18.09 -25.06
CA GLY A 97 0.75 -18.59 -26.03
C GLY A 97 1.13 -18.15 -27.45
N ARG A 98 0.18 -18.18 -28.37
CA ARG A 98 0.33 -17.59 -29.73
C ARG A 98 0.39 -16.05 -29.70
N GLU A 99 0.56 -15.45 -28.56
CA GLU A 99 0.48 -14.02 -28.34
C GLU A 99 1.88 -13.39 -28.37
N ALA A 100 2.00 -12.24 -29.02
CA ALA A 100 3.26 -11.56 -29.26
C ALA A 100 3.93 -11.00 -27.99
N VAL A 101 3.23 -10.97 -26.82
CA VAL A 101 3.74 -10.38 -25.59
C VAL A 101 3.56 -11.34 -24.42
N PRO A 102 4.62 -11.64 -23.64
CA PRO A 102 4.55 -12.47 -22.46
C PRO A 102 3.61 -11.91 -21.39
N TRP A 103 2.78 -12.77 -20.78
CA TRP A 103 1.81 -12.39 -19.75
C TRP A 103 2.48 -11.80 -18.49
N GLU A 104 3.69 -12.26 -18.18
CA GLU A 104 4.49 -11.72 -17.09
C GLU A 104 4.70 -10.20 -17.23
N LYS A 105 5.01 -9.73 -18.46
CA LYS A 105 5.21 -8.30 -18.71
C LYS A 105 3.91 -7.50 -18.55
N VAL A 106 2.78 -8.09 -18.91
CA VAL A 106 1.45 -7.49 -18.71
C VAL A 106 1.15 -7.35 -17.22
N LEU A 107 1.41 -8.41 -16.45
CA LEU A 107 1.23 -8.38 -15.00
C LEU A 107 2.18 -7.38 -14.32
N ARG A 108 3.45 -7.36 -14.71
CA ARG A 108 4.44 -6.39 -14.20
C ARG A 108 3.99 -4.96 -14.46
N LEU A 109 3.48 -4.68 -15.65
CA LEU A 109 2.93 -3.36 -15.99
C LEU A 109 1.79 -2.96 -15.04
N LEU A 110 0.81 -3.85 -14.81
CA LEU A 110 -0.30 -3.60 -13.90
C LEU A 110 0.16 -3.36 -12.45
N VAL A 111 1.10 -4.16 -11.95
CA VAL A 111 1.61 -4.05 -10.58
C VAL A 111 2.44 -2.79 -10.38
N VAL A 112 3.30 -2.43 -11.35
CA VAL A 112 4.09 -1.19 -11.30
C VAL A 112 3.17 0.04 -11.39
N ASN A 113 2.16 0.01 -12.25
CA ASN A 113 1.14 1.07 -12.25
C ASN A 113 0.47 1.19 -10.87
N ARG A 114 0.05 0.08 -10.29
CA ARG A 114 -0.60 0.06 -8.99
C ARG A 114 0.27 0.64 -7.88
N LEU A 115 1.58 0.47 -7.98
CA LEU A 115 2.55 1.03 -7.03
C LEU A 115 2.72 2.55 -7.18
N LEU A 116 2.69 3.08 -8.41
CA LEU A 116 3.09 4.46 -8.73
C LEU A 116 1.92 5.41 -8.91
N ASP A 117 0.92 4.99 -9.68
CA ASP A 117 -0.26 5.78 -10.06
C ASP A 117 -1.47 4.85 -10.20
N PRO A 118 -2.02 4.38 -9.06
CA PRO A 118 -3.08 3.39 -9.07
C PRO A 118 -4.32 3.88 -9.81
N GLY A 119 -4.61 3.26 -10.94
CA GLY A 119 -5.72 3.58 -11.82
C GLY A 119 -6.46 2.32 -12.31
N THR A 120 -7.46 2.54 -13.15
CA THR A 120 -8.15 1.46 -13.86
C THR A 120 -7.28 0.95 -15.03
N GLU A 121 -7.55 -0.25 -15.49
CA GLU A 121 -6.91 -0.83 -16.69
C GLU A 121 -7.10 0.10 -17.91
N PHE A 122 -8.24 0.79 -17.97
CA PHE A 122 -8.51 1.77 -19.01
C PHE A 122 -7.61 3.02 -18.90
N HIS A 123 -7.32 3.49 -17.68
CA HIS A 123 -6.37 4.57 -17.45
C HIS A 123 -4.95 4.16 -17.88
N VAL A 124 -4.52 2.94 -17.53
CA VAL A 124 -3.22 2.40 -17.98
C VAL A 124 -3.13 2.36 -19.50
N HIS A 125 -4.18 1.85 -20.17
CA HIS A 125 -4.26 1.76 -21.62
C HIS A 125 -4.24 3.10 -22.33
N ARG A 126 -4.98 4.10 -21.81
CA ARG A 126 -5.21 5.37 -22.52
C ARG A 126 -4.17 6.45 -22.24
N GLN A 127 -3.58 6.45 -21.06
CA GLN A 127 -2.79 7.58 -20.60
C GLN A 127 -1.45 7.16 -19.98
N TRP A 128 -1.48 6.35 -18.96
CA TRP A 128 -0.33 6.11 -18.11
C TRP A 128 0.83 5.43 -18.84
N PHE A 129 0.55 4.45 -19.70
CA PHE A 129 1.59 3.72 -20.43
C PHE A 129 2.42 4.65 -21.31
N ASP A 130 1.79 5.52 -22.08
CA ASP A 130 2.47 6.44 -23.00
C ASP A 130 3.27 7.54 -22.29
N GLN A 131 2.86 7.89 -21.07
CA GLN A 131 3.54 8.91 -20.27
C GLN A 131 4.73 8.32 -19.50
N THR A 132 4.98 7.02 -19.63
CA THR A 132 6.00 6.29 -18.87
C THR A 132 6.97 5.55 -19.77
N ALA A 133 8.17 5.25 -19.23
CA ALA A 133 9.19 4.47 -19.92
C ALA A 133 8.97 2.95 -19.77
N MET A 134 7.73 2.51 -19.52
CA MET A 134 7.45 1.08 -19.33
C MET A 134 7.67 0.26 -20.62
N ALA A 135 7.45 0.82 -21.79
CA ALA A 135 7.73 0.16 -23.06
C ALA A 135 9.21 -0.26 -23.15
N GLU A 136 10.10 0.66 -22.86
CA GLU A 136 11.54 0.47 -22.90
C GLU A 136 12.03 -0.45 -21.78
N LEU A 137 11.48 -0.28 -20.56
CA LEU A 137 11.85 -1.10 -19.39
C LEU A 137 11.41 -2.56 -19.54
N LEU A 138 10.28 -2.81 -20.17
CA LEU A 138 9.77 -4.14 -20.45
C LEU A 138 10.32 -4.72 -21.77
N GLY A 139 10.98 -3.90 -22.60
CA GLY A 139 11.42 -4.30 -23.93
C GLY A 139 10.25 -4.77 -24.80
N THR A 140 9.17 -3.98 -24.87
CA THR A 140 7.94 -4.29 -25.59
C THR A 140 7.32 -3.02 -26.16
N ASP A 141 6.32 -3.17 -27.01
CA ASP A 141 5.55 -2.06 -27.56
C ASP A 141 4.20 -1.89 -26.88
N PHE A 142 3.33 -1.07 -27.46
CA PHE A 142 1.99 -0.82 -26.93
C PHE A 142 1.11 -2.08 -26.85
N ALA A 143 1.47 -3.16 -27.52
CA ALA A 143 0.71 -4.41 -27.43
C ALA A 143 0.62 -4.95 -25.99
N VAL A 144 1.58 -4.63 -25.11
CA VAL A 144 1.53 -5.00 -23.69
C VAL A 144 0.39 -4.29 -22.96
N ALA A 145 0.04 -3.09 -23.38
CA ALA A 145 -0.96 -2.21 -22.77
C ALA A 145 -2.33 -2.27 -23.45
N GLU A 146 -2.59 -3.24 -24.31
CA GLU A 146 -3.92 -3.44 -24.91
C GLU A 146 -4.95 -3.78 -23.81
N LYS A 147 -6.08 -3.07 -23.82
CA LYS A 147 -7.15 -3.17 -22.81
C LYS A 147 -7.60 -4.62 -22.55
N ASP A 148 -7.91 -5.37 -23.62
CA ASP A 148 -8.41 -6.74 -23.48
C ASP A 148 -7.33 -7.67 -22.92
N ARG A 149 -6.08 -7.36 -23.13
CA ARG A 149 -4.94 -8.12 -22.62
C ARG A 149 -4.83 -8.03 -21.10
N PHE A 150 -5.13 -6.88 -20.51
CA PHE A 150 -5.18 -6.72 -19.07
C PHE A 150 -6.21 -7.66 -18.43
N TYR A 151 -7.43 -7.67 -18.96
CA TYR A 151 -8.48 -8.54 -18.40
C TYR A 151 -8.15 -10.02 -18.60
N ARG A 152 -7.60 -10.42 -19.74
CA ARG A 152 -7.14 -11.81 -19.97
C ARG A 152 -5.98 -12.20 -19.08
N CYS A 153 -5.11 -11.25 -18.69
CA CYS A 153 -4.06 -11.49 -17.72
C CYS A 153 -4.67 -11.80 -16.35
N LEU A 154 -5.61 -10.97 -15.89
CA LEU A 154 -6.30 -11.18 -14.62
C LEU A 154 -6.98 -12.55 -14.53
N ASP A 155 -7.55 -13.05 -15.63
CA ASP A 155 -8.24 -14.33 -15.70
C ASP A 155 -7.31 -15.55 -15.45
N ARG A 156 -5.98 -15.38 -15.45
CA ARG A 156 -4.96 -16.45 -15.36
C ARG A 156 -4.21 -16.51 -14.05
N LEU A 157 -4.40 -15.55 -13.14
CA LEU A 157 -3.49 -15.36 -12.01
C LEU A 157 -3.79 -16.27 -10.80
N LEU A 158 -5.06 -16.54 -10.55
CA LEU A 158 -5.52 -17.09 -9.26
C LEU A 158 -5.09 -18.53 -9.02
N ASP A 159 -4.92 -19.33 -10.07
CA ASP A 159 -4.52 -20.74 -9.95
C ASP A 159 -3.12 -20.89 -9.33
N HIS A 160 -2.29 -19.85 -9.42
CA HIS A 160 -0.90 -19.86 -8.94
C HIS A 160 -0.73 -19.15 -7.58
N LYS A 161 -1.82 -18.73 -6.94
CA LYS A 161 -1.80 -17.91 -5.73
C LYS A 161 -1.06 -18.56 -4.56
N GLN A 162 -1.25 -19.86 -4.32
CA GLN A 162 -0.60 -20.55 -3.20
C GLN A 162 0.91 -20.71 -3.42
N GLU A 163 1.30 -21.07 -4.64
CA GLU A 163 2.72 -21.18 -5.02
C GLU A 163 3.43 -19.82 -4.94
N LEU A 164 2.72 -18.74 -5.31
CA LEU A 164 3.21 -17.38 -5.16
C LEU A 164 3.51 -17.04 -3.70
N PHE A 165 2.65 -17.42 -2.77
CA PHE A 165 2.90 -17.16 -1.34
C PHE A 165 4.15 -17.89 -0.84
N GLN A 166 4.36 -19.15 -1.25
CA GLN A 166 5.56 -19.91 -0.92
C GLN A 166 6.81 -19.29 -1.52
N HIS A 167 6.74 -18.88 -2.80
CA HIS A 167 7.83 -18.19 -3.50
C HIS A 167 8.23 -16.88 -2.79
N LEU A 168 7.27 -16.02 -2.48
CA LEU A 168 7.51 -14.75 -1.80
C LEU A 168 8.12 -14.95 -0.42
N ARG A 169 7.62 -15.90 0.36
CA ARG A 169 8.20 -16.24 1.67
C ARG A 169 9.67 -16.63 1.54
N GLN A 170 9.99 -17.52 0.57
CA GLN A 170 11.37 -17.94 0.33
C GLN A 170 12.24 -16.74 -0.08
N ARG A 171 11.76 -15.88 -0.97
CA ARG A 171 12.52 -14.68 -1.38
C ARG A 171 12.79 -13.72 -0.24
N TRP A 172 11.83 -13.49 0.65
CA TRP A 172 12.08 -12.66 1.83
C TRP A 172 13.02 -13.34 2.83
N GLN A 173 12.96 -14.67 2.96
CA GLN A 173 13.92 -15.41 3.76
C GLN A 173 15.35 -15.19 3.23
N ASP A 174 15.55 -15.28 1.92
CA ASP A 174 16.86 -15.08 1.27
C ASP A 174 17.37 -13.63 1.38
N LEU A 175 16.46 -12.65 1.30
CA LEU A 175 16.82 -11.23 1.24
C LEU A 175 17.00 -10.59 2.61
N PHE A 176 16.23 -11.02 3.63
CA PHE A 176 16.11 -10.31 4.90
C PHE A 176 16.22 -11.24 6.11
N ALA A 177 16.14 -12.54 5.93
CA ALA A 177 16.11 -13.56 7.00
C ALA A 177 15.12 -13.22 8.15
N PRO A 178 13.85 -12.83 7.86
CA PRO A 178 12.88 -12.49 8.89
C PRO A 178 12.48 -13.73 9.68
N SER A 179 12.09 -13.54 10.95
CA SER A 179 11.44 -14.58 11.71
C SER A 179 9.97 -14.73 11.31
N PHE A 180 9.53 -15.97 11.10
CA PHE A 180 8.12 -16.30 10.84
C PHE A 180 7.43 -16.88 12.09
N ASP A 181 8.02 -16.72 13.27
CA ASP A 181 7.47 -17.23 14.52
C ASP A 181 6.32 -16.40 15.07
N VAL A 182 6.27 -15.11 14.72
CA VAL A 182 5.20 -14.18 15.12
C VAL A 182 4.43 -13.76 13.89
N LEU A 183 3.11 -13.94 13.92
CA LEU A 183 2.23 -13.60 12.80
C LEU A 183 1.08 -12.71 13.27
N PHE A 184 0.80 -11.66 12.53
CA PHE A 184 -0.33 -10.77 12.75
C PHE A 184 -1.46 -11.14 11.82
N TYR A 185 -2.65 -11.32 12.37
CA TYR A 185 -3.86 -11.61 11.63
C TYR A 185 -4.92 -10.55 11.89
N ASP A 186 -5.48 -10.03 10.83
CA ASP A 186 -6.63 -9.11 10.90
C ASP A 186 -7.45 -9.15 9.61
N LEU A 187 -8.65 -8.56 9.65
CA LEU A 187 -9.59 -8.47 8.56
C LEU A 187 -9.88 -7.03 8.19
N THR A 188 -10.12 -6.83 6.89
CA THR A 188 -10.65 -5.57 6.39
C THR A 188 -11.74 -5.82 5.39
N SER A 189 -12.51 -4.78 5.01
CA SER A 189 -13.46 -4.84 3.89
C SER A 189 -13.03 -3.91 2.78
N THR A 190 -13.43 -4.21 1.56
CA THR A 190 -13.36 -3.29 0.43
C THR A 190 -14.68 -3.30 -0.31
N TYR A 191 -15.12 -2.14 -0.80
CA TYR A 191 -16.44 -1.96 -1.38
C TYR A 191 -16.39 -1.86 -2.91
N PHE A 192 -17.54 -2.16 -3.52
CA PHE A 192 -17.76 -2.02 -4.94
C PHE A 192 -18.41 -0.66 -5.27
N GLU A 193 -18.00 -0.08 -6.39
CA GLU A 193 -18.79 0.92 -7.08
C GLU A 193 -19.41 0.28 -8.33
N GLY A 194 -20.75 0.21 -8.37
CA GLY A 194 -21.52 -0.54 -9.33
C GLY A 194 -22.41 -1.59 -8.66
N GLU A 195 -23.17 -2.32 -9.45
CA GLU A 195 -24.20 -3.25 -8.94
C GLU A 195 -23.61 -4.50 -8.30
N ALA A 196 -22.56 -5.09 -8.91
CA ALA A 196 -21.83 -6.27 -8.40
C ALA A 196 -22.72 -7.43 -7.89
N GLU A 197 -23.97 -7.51 -8.36
CA GLU A 197 -24.99 -8.47 -7.89
C GLU A 197 -24.67 -9.92 -8.29
N GLU A 198 -24.01 -10.09 -9.43
CA GLU A 198 -23.60 -11.41 -9.94
C GLU A 198 -22.37 -12.00 -9.23
N ILE A 199 -21.73 -11.24 -8.33
CA ILE A 199 -20.56 -11.70 -7.60
C ILE A 199 -20.99 -12.39 -6.31
N PRO A 200 -20.84 -13.73 -6.17
CA PRO A 200 -21.35 -14.48 -5.03
C PRO A 200 -20.84 -13.99 -3.68
N LYS A 201 -19.58 -13.52 -3.62
CA LYS A 201 -18.94 -13.00 -2.40
C LYS A 201 -19.33 -11.55 -2.09
N ALA A 202 -19.88 -10.80 -3.03
CA ALA A 202 -20.31 -9.42 -2.79
C ALA A 202 -21.57 -9.40 -1.94
N LYS A 203 -21.45 -9.01 -0.68
CA LYS A 203 -22.54 -8.96 0.29
C LYS A 203 -22.54 -7.64 1.05
N ARG A 204 -23.70 -7.21 1.53
CA ARG A 204 -23.79 -6.10 2.49
C ARG A 204 -23.40 -6.60 3.88
N GLY A 205 -22.52 -5.86 4.57
CA GLY A 205 -22.03 -6.25 5.88
C GLY A 205 -21.53 -5.05 6.68
N TYR A 206 -20.78 -5.30 7.76
CA TYR A 206 -20.16 -4.24 8.53
C TYR A 206 -19.04 -3.59 7.69
N SER A 207 -19.33 -2.40 7.17
CA SER A 207 -18.35 -1.66 6.35
C SER A 207 -17.33 -0.92 7.22
N ARG A 208 -16.07 -1.36 7.13
CA ARG A 208 -14.92 -0.65 7.75
C ARG A 208 -14.55 0.64 6.99
N ASP A 209 -15.08 0.78 5.78
CA ASP A 209 -14.90 1.95 4.91
C ASP A 209 -16.00 3.01 5.06
N HIS A 210 -16.95 2.77 6.01
CA HIS A 210 -18.11 3.65 6.24
C HIS A 210 -19.03 3.81 5.02
N ARG A 211 -19.09 2.79 4.16
CA ARG A 211 -19.97 2.68 2.98
C ARG A 211 -20.97 1.52 3.15
N PRO A 212 -21.93 1.65 4.08
CA PRO A 212 -22.96 0.62 4.30
C PRO A 212 -23.94 0.50 3.14
N ASP A 213 -23.96 1.50 2.27
CA ASP A 213 -24.73 1.58 1.03
C ASP A 213 -24.21 0.65 -0.07
N CYS A 214 -22.94 0.28 -0.04
CA CYS A 214 -22.30 -0.53 -1.06
C CYS A 214 -22.22 -2.02 -0.68
N LEU A 215 -22.19 -2.89 -1.69
CA LEU A 215 -21.71 -4.26 -1.55
C LEU A 215 -20.22 -4.25 -1.27
N GLN A 216 -19.72 -5.27 -0.59
CA GLN A 216 -18.32 -5.39 -0.20
C GLN A 216 -17.86 -6.84 -0.20
N VAL A 217 -16.56 -7.05 -0.16
CA VAL A 217 -15.90 -8.30 0.23
C VAL A 217 -15.05 -8.06 1.46
N VAL A 218 -14.81 -9.12 2.23
CA VAL A 218 -13.88 -9.09 3.38
C VAL A 218 -12.56 -9.72 2.96
N ILE A 219 -11.46 -9.11 3.36
CA ILE A 219 -10.10 -9.61 3.12
C ILE A 219 -9.47 -9.94 4.46
N ALA A 220 -9.10 -11.21 4.64
CA ALA A 220 -8.28 -11.67 5.73
C ALA A 220 -6.81 -11.62 5.28
N LEU A 221 -5.92 -11.13 6.14
CA LEU A 221 -4.50 -10.96 5.83
C LEU A 221 -3.64 -11.46 6.99
N VAL A 222 -2.54 -12.12 6.66
CA VAL A 222 -1.47 -12.47 7.62
C VAL A 222 -0.18 -11.80 7.18
N ILE A 223 0.47 -11.13 8.12
CA ILE A 223 1.78 -10.51 7.92
C ILE A 223 2.75 -10.86 9.05
N THR A 224 4.05 -10.69 8.79
CA THR A 224 5.11 -10.72 9.82
C THR A 224 5.23 -9.37 10.56
N PRO A 225 6.00 -9.28 11.66
CA PRO A 225 6.28 -8.01 12.34
C PRO A 225 6.93 -6.95 11.44
N GLU A 226 7.72 -7.35 10.45
CA GLU A 226 8.35 -6.46 9.47
C GLU A 226 7.36 -5.97 8.41
N GLY A 227 6.18 -6.59 8.35
CA GLY A 227 5.09 -6.25 7.42
C GLY A 227 5.03 -7.13 6.17
N PHE A 228 5.83 -8.19 6.06
CA PHE A 228 5.78 -9.10 4.90
C PHE A 228 4.46 -9.88 4.88
N PRO A 229 3.66 -9.79 3.81
CA PRO A 229 2.38 -10.47 3.73
C PRO A 229 2.58 -11.93 3.30
N LEU A 230 2.23 -12.88 4.17
CA LEU A 230 2.40 -14.31 3.90
C LEU A 230 1.24 -14.91 3.12
N ALA A 231 0.02 -14.50 3.42
CA ALA A 231 -1.18 -14.98 2.75
C ALA A 231 -2.35 -14.01 2.94
N TYR A 232 -3.29 -14.05 2.01
CA TYR A 232 -4.59 -13.41 2.16
C TYR A 232 -5.71 -14.30 1.60
N GLU A 233 -6.93 -14.08 2.10
CA GLU A 233 -8.15 -14.69 1.57
C GLU A 233 -9.24 -13.66 1.34
N VAL A 234 -10.04 -13.89 0.31
CA VAL A 234 -11.23 -13.07 0.00
C VAL A 234 -12.46 -13.84 0.43
N LEU A 235 -13.20 -13.25 1.35
CA LEU A 235 -14.36 -13.84 2.03
C LEU A 235 -15.63 -13.05 1.66
N ASP A 236 -16.78 -13.64 1.91
CA ASP A 236 -18.06 -12.99 1.70
C ASP A 236 -18.15 -11.67 2.49
N GLY A 237 -18.76 -10.65 1.89
CA GLY A 237 -18.81 -9.31 2.47
C GLY A 237 -19.56 -9.19 3.79
N ASN A 238 -20.40 -10.17 4.15
CA ASN A 238 -21.11 -10.27 5.42
C ASN A 238 -20.42 -11.20 6.44
N THR A 239 -19.22 -11.67 6.14
CA THR A 239 -18.48 -12.58 7.01
C THR A 239 -18.17 -11.93 8.35
N SER A 240 -18.43 -12.66 9.44
CA SER A 240 -18.10 -12.25 10.79
C SER A 240 -16.64 -12.58 11.11
N ASP A 241 -15.93 -11.65 11.77
CA ASP A 241 -14.52 -11.83 12.16
C ASP A 241 -14.30 -13.11 12.98
N ARG A 242 -15.32 -13.54 13.74
CA ARG A 242 -15.22 -14.70 14.64
C ARG A 242 -15.22 -16.05 13.94
N THR A 243 -15.69 -16.14 12.70
CA THR A 243 -15.84 -17.41 11.98
C THR A 243 -14.68 -17.74 11.07
N THR A 244 -13.80 -16.78 10.81
CA THR A 244 -12.77 -16.88 9.77
C THR A 244 -11.47 -17.50 10.23
N LEU A 245 -11.09 -17.28 11.48
CA LEU A 245 -9.75 -17.57 11.98
C LEU A 245 -9.39 -19.06 11.90
N ARG A 246 -10.30 -19.98 12.24
CA ARG A 246 -10.00 -21.43 12.21
C ARG A 246 -9.59 -21.88 10.81
N GLY A 247 -10.43 -21.60 9.80
CA GLY A 247 -10.13 -21.99 8.42
C GLY A 247 -8.83 -21.36 7.91
N PHE A 248 -8.53 -20.13 8.36
CA PHE A 248 -7.31 -19.46 7.98
C PHE A 248 -6.05 -20.06 8.65
N LEU A 249 -6.15 -20.49 9.93
CA LEU A 249 -5.06 -21.20 10.61
C LEU A 249 -4.75 -22.51 9.88
N ASP A 250 -5.77 -23.30 9.56
CA ASP A 250 -5.62 -24.56 8.81
C ASP A 250 -5.01 -24.31 7.42
N HIS A 251 -5.39 -23.20 6.77
CA HIS A 251 -4.81 -22.79 5.48
C HIS A 251 -3.32 -22.46 5.59
N ILE A 252 -2.91 -21.70 6.59
CA ILE A 252 -1.49 -21.37 6.83
C ILE A 252 -0.68 -22.63 7.17
N GLU A 253 -1.23 -23.55 7.97
CA GLU A 253 -0.58 -24.84 8.25
C GLU A 253 -0.43 -25.69 6.99
N LYS A 254 -1.43 -25.70 6.12
CA LYS A 254 -1.38 -26.40 4.83
C LYS A 254 -0.28 -25.86 3.92
N ILE A 255 -0.11 -24.54 3.85
CA ILE A 255 0.89 -23.89 2.95
C ILE A 255 2.31 -24.03 3.52
N TYR A 256 2.48 -23.81 4.83
CA TYR A 256 3.79 -23.62 5.45
C TYR A 256 4.16 -24.70 6.47
N GLY A 257 3.32 -25.72 6.64
CA GLY A 257 3.51 -26.78 7.62
C GLY A 257 3.24 -26.33 9.05
N GLN A 258 3.19 -27.31 9.97
CA GLN A 258 3.12 -27.05 11.40
C GLN A 258 4.45 -26.46 11.90
N ALA A 259 4.38 -25.40 12.67
CA ALA A 259 5.52 -24.79 13.34
C ALA A 259 5.05 -24.06 14.60
N ARG A 260 5.97 -23.84 15.54
CA ARG A 260 5.71 -22.97 16.68
C ARG A 260 5.44 -21.55 16.21
N ARG A 261 4.20 -21.08 16.31
CA ARG A 261 3.78 -19.75 15.88
C ARG A 261 3.01 -19.01 16.95
N VAL A 262 3.29 -17.74 17.10
CA VAL A 262 2.57 -16.80 17.96
C VAL A 262 1.64 -15.96 17.09
N TRP A 263 0.35 -16.15 17.25
CA TRP A 263 -0.69 -15.41 16.54
C TRP A 263 -1.10 -14.16 17.33
N VAL A 264 -0.82 -13.00 16.80
CA VAL A 264 -1.20 -11.73 17.41
C VAL A 264 -2.44 -11.19 16.70
N MET A 265 -3.49 -10.92 17.46
CA MET A 265 -4.82 -10.59 16.92
C MET A 265 -5.50 -9.52 17.75
N ASP A 266 -6.38 -8.73 17.10
CA ASP A 266 -7.22 -7.79 17.83
C ASP A 266 -8.38 -8.51 18.55
N ARG A 267 -8.91 -7.81 19.55
CA ARG A 267 -10.08 -8.26 20.31
C ARG A 267 -11.28 -8.50 19.39
N GLY A 268 -11.96 -9.59 19.55
CA GLY A 268 -13.18 -9.91 18.81
C GLY A 268 -12.99 -10.85 17.63
N ILE A 269 -11.77 -11.09 17.19
CA ILE A 269 -11.44 -12.09 16.17
C ILE A 269 -11.57 -13.51 16.73
N PRO A 270 -10.83 -13.91 17.78
CA PRO A 270 -10.92 -15.28 18.27
C PRO A 270 -12.15 -15.52 19.16
N THR A 271 -12.71 -16.70 19.05
CA THR A 271 -13.72 -17.21 19.98
C THR A 271 -13.06 -17.92 21.16
N GLU A 272 -13.76 -18.03 22.30
CA GLU A 272 -13.25 -18.78 23.46
C GLU A 272 -13.02 -20.27 23.14
N ALA A 273 -13.84 -20.85 22.25
CA ALA A 273 -13.65 -22.22 21.81
C ALA A 273 -12.34 -22.39 21.05
N LEU A 274 -12.03 -21.47 20.13
CA LEU A 274 -10.79 -21.51 19.36
C LEU A 274 -9.56 -21.24 20.23
N LEU A 275 -9.62 -20.27 21.16
CA LEU A 275 -8.51 -20.05 22.11
C LEU A 275 -8.26 -21.27 22.99
N ARG A 276 -9.29 -22.04 23.33
CA ARG A 276 -9.18 -23.29 24.07
C ARG A 276 -8.49 -24.38 23.24
N GLU A 277 -8.84 -24.46 21.94
CA GLU A 277 -8.20 -25.36 20.98
C GLU A 277 -6.71 -25.00 20.74
N MET A 278 -6.40 -23.71 20.63
CA MET A 278 -5.01 -23.23 20.47
C MET A 278 -4.14 -23.50 21.71
N ARG A 279 -4.74 -23.74 22.87
CA ARG A 279 -4.01 -24.16 24.10
C ARG A 279 -3.65 -25.62 24.12
N ASP A 280 -4.15 -26.43 23.18
CA ASP A 280 -3.74 -27.83 23.07
C ASP A 280 -2.24 -27.91 22.74
N PRO A 281 -1.42 -28.51 23.62
CA PRO A 281 0.03 -28.59 23.41
C PRO A 281 0.43 -29.27 22.10
N SER A 282 -0.41 -30.19 21.61
CA SER A 282 -0.16 -30.90 20.34
C SER A 282 -0.12 -30.02 19.13
N ARG A 283 -0.81 -28.87 19.15
CA ARG A 283 -0.87 -27.92 18.03
C ARG A 283 0.28 -26.94 17.95
N GLN A 284 1.09 -26.78 18.99
CA GLN A 284 2.19 -25.82 19.06
C GLN A 284 1.80 -24.38 18.66
N MET A 285 0.54 -24.00 18.88
CA MET A 285 0.00 -22.69 18.58
C MET A 285 -0.03 -21.80 19.80
N PHE A 286 0.52 -20.63 19.68
CA PHE A 286 0.50 -19.61 20.72
C PHE A 286 -0.30 -18.40 20.24
N TYR A 287 -0.84 -17.65 21.18
CA TYR A 287 -1.59 -16.45 20.84
C TYR A 287 -1.30 -15.29 21.78
N LEU A 288 -1.49 -14.10 21.25
CA LEU A 288 -1.52 -12.84 21.99
C LEU A 288 -2.71 -12.02 21.49
N VAL A 289 -3.69 -11.80 22.33
CA VAL A 289 -5.00 -11.26 21.94
C VAL A 289 -5.38 -10.10 22.81
N GLY A 290 -5.87 -9.00 22.20
CA GLY A 290 -6.55 -7.94 22.91
C GLY A 290 -7.85 -8.44 23.55
N THR A 291 -8.14 -8.00 24.78
CA THR A 291 -9.36 -8.41 25.50
C THR A 291 -10.23 -7.19 25.81
N PRO A 292 -11.57 -7.31 25.73
CA PRO A 292 -12.46 -6.23 26.10
C PRO A 292 -12.26 -5.78 27.56
N LYS A 293 -12.23 -4.45 27.78
CA LYS A 293 -12.04 -3.85 29.12
C LYS A 293 -13.06 -4.34 30.16
N GLY A 294 -14.23 -4.84 29.74
CA GLY A 294 -15.25 -5.40 30.65
C GLY A 294 -14.79 -6.64 31.42
N ARG A 295 -13.86 -7.42 30.87
CA ARG A 295 -13.27 -8.58 31.57
C ARG A 295 -12.27 -8.18 32.67
N VAL A 296 -11.73 -6.98 32.65
CA VAL A 296 -10.89 -6.46 33.75
C VAL A 296 -11.67 -6.49 35.06
N ASN A 297 -12.98 -6.21 35.00
CA ASN A 297 -13.84 -6.18 36.19
C ASN A 297 -14.01 -7.58 36.86
N GLN A 298 -13.92 -8.66 36.09
CA GLN A 298 -14.07 -10.04 36.63
C GLN A 298 -12.91 -10.42 37.56
N HIS A 299 -11.74 -9.83 37.33
CA HIS A 299 -10.53 -10.08 38.13
C HIS A 299 -10.03 -8.83 38.86
N GLU A 300 -10.89 -7.77 39.02
CA GLU A 300 -10.46 -6.45 39.52
C GLU A 300 -9.80 -6.54 40.89
N LYS A 301 -10.36 -7.35 41.81
CA LYS A 301 -9.78 -7.57 43.13
C LYS A 301 -8.36 -8.16 43.09
N LYS A 302 -8.12 -9.09 42.19
CA LYS A 302 -6.81 -9.72 42.03
C LYS A 302 -5.77 -8.80 41.40
N TRP A 303 -6.19 -7.87 40.53
CA TRP A 303 -5.30 -6.87 39.96
C TRP A 303 -4.83 -5.82 40.93
N LEU A 304 -5.63 -5.50 41.97
CA LEU A 304 -5.28 -4.48 42.94
C LEU A 304 -4.02 -4.83 43.75
N ASP A 305 -3.87 -6.12 44.08
CA ASP A 305 -2.79 -6.60 44.94
C ASP A 305 -1.47 -6.84 44.21
N LEU A 306 -1.48 -6.84 42.86
CA LEU A 306 -0.29 -7.06 42.08
C LEU A 306 0.54 -5.80 41.88
N PRO A 307 1.88 -5.87 41.92
CA PRO A 307 2.75 -4.72 41.65
C PRO A 307 2.75 -4.33 40.18
N TRP A 308 2.93 -3.03 39.91
CA TRP A 308 3.23 -2.56 38.57
C TRP A 308 4.70 -2.77 38.24
N GLN A 309 4.98 -3.38 37.10
CA GLN A 309 6.32 -3.52 36.53
C GLN A 309 6.52 -2.48 35.44
N GLN A 310 7.61 -1.73 35.48
CA GLN A 310 7.95 -0.76 34.43
C GLN A 310 8.58 -1.52 33.26
N VAL A 311 7.97 -1.41 32.08
CA VAL A 311 8.45 -2.07 30.85
C VAL A 311 9.18 -1.06 29.96
N ARG A 312 8.66 0.16 29.88
CA ARG A 312 9.25 1.32 29.19
C ARG A 312 8.93 2.59 29.97
N GLU A 313 9.61 3.71 29.65
CA GLU A 313 9.38 4.99 30.33
C GLU A 313 7.90 5.37 30.48
N SER A 314 7.08 5.04 29.47
CA SER A 314 5.66 5.42 29.42
C SER A 314 4.69 4.25 29.60
N VAL A 315 5.18 3.03 29.90
CA VAL A 315 4.35 1.80 29.94
C VAL A 315 4.66 0.98 31.18
N GLN A 316 3.61 0.68 31.93
CA GLN A 316 3.63 -0.21 33.09
C GLN A 316 2.70 -1.38 32.84
N VAL A 317 3.05 -2.56 33.35
CA VAL A 317 2.24 -3.77 33.24
C VAL A 317 2.04 -4.46 34.58
N LYS A 318 0.93 -5.19 34.70
CA LYS A 318 0.68 -6.17 35.76
C LYS A 318 0.42 -7.52 35.10
N LEU A 319 0.94 -8.56 35.69
CA LEU A 319 0.77 -9.93 35.21
C LEU A 319 -0.13 -10.72 36.14
N TYR A 320 -0.99 -11.54 35.57
CA TYR A 320 -1.85 -12.45 36.29
C TYR A 320 -2.02 -13.75 35.50
N GLU A 321 -1.56 -14.86 36.07
CA GLU A 321 -1.76 -16.20 35.49
C GLU A 321 -3.05 -16.83 36.02
N HIS A 322 -3.85 -17.37 35.12
CA HIS A 322 -5.09 -18.05 35.46
C HIS A 322 -5.47 -19.06 34.37
N GLU A 323 -5.74 -20.32 34.80
CA GLU A 323 -6.17 -21.41 33.92
C GLU A 323 -5.26 -21.65 32.70
N GLY A 324 -3.95 -21.56 32.87
CA GLY A 324 -2.96 -21.76 31.82
C GLY A 324 -2.87 -20.60 30.82
N GLU A 325 -3.44 -19.45 31.16
CA GLU A 325 -3.31 -18.21 30.40
C GLU A 325 -2.61 -17.12 31.24
N LEU A 326 -1.82 -16.34 30.57
CA LEU A 326 -1.21 -15.13 31.09
C LEU A 326 -2.05 -13.91 30.68
N TYR A 327 -2.54 -13.19 31.67
CA TYR A 327 -3.22 -11.92 31.48
C TYR A 327 -2.23 -10.77 31.74
N VAL A 328 -2.11 -9.87 30.79
CA VAL A 328 -1.24 -8.70 30.88
C VAL A 328 -2.11 -7.44 30.89
N LEU A 329 -2.19 -6.79 32.05
CA LEU A 329 -2.82 -5.47 32.16
C LEU A 329 -1.75 -4.40 31.94
N ALA A 330 -1.75 -3.78 30.78
CA ALA A 330 -0.82 -2.71 30.43
C ALA A 330 -1.46 -1.34 30.60
N LYS A 331 -0.69 -0.36 31.11
CA LYS A 331 -1.06 1.04 31.21
C LYS A 331 -0.07 1.89 30.42
N SER A 332 -0.58 2.58 29.40
CA SER A 332 0.20 3.47 28.54
C SER A 332 -0.20 4.93 28.74
N GLN A 333 0.76 5.79 29.08
CA GLN A 333 0.54 7.23 29.29
C GLN A 333 0.09 7.93 28.00
N GLY A 334 0.70 7.62 26.86
CA GLY A 334 0.33 8.21 25.56
C GLY A 334 -1.11 7.89 25.16
N ARG A 335 -1.56 6.65 25.39
CA ARG A 335 -2.96 6.27 25.15
C ARG A 335 -3.91 6.91 26.14
N GLN A 336 -3.54 7.03 27.42
CA GLN A 336 -4.30 7.71 28.44
C GLN A 336 -4.58 9.17 28.03
N ALA A 337 -3.54 9.89 27.60
CA ALA A 337 -3.66 11.26 27.12
C ALA A 337 -4.59 11.35 25.89
N LYS A 338 -4.44 10.44 24.92
CA LYS A 338 -5.29 10.37 23.72
C LYS A 338 -6.76 10.07 24.05
N GLU A 339 -7.04 9.06 24.88
CA GLU A 339 -8.41 8.69 25.28
C GLU A 339 -9.08 9.84 26.04
N ASN A 340 -8.35 10.51 26.95
CA ASN A 340 -8.82 11.66 27.71
C ASN A 340 -9.13 12.86 26.76
N ALA A 341 -8.21 13.20 25.85
CA ALA A 341 -8.42 14.27 24.87
C ALA A 341 -9.64 14.02 23.98
N MET A 342 -9.79 12.79 23.47
CA MET A 342 -10.95 12.40 22.67
C MET A 342 -12.27 12.50 23.45
N ARG A 343 -12.29 12.05 24.72
CA ARG A 343 -13.45 12.14 25.59
C ARG A 343 -13.82 13.58 25.86
N ARG A 344 -12.85 14.41 26.25
CA ARG A 344 -13.07 15.86 26.50
C ARG A 344 -13.63 16.56 25.28
N LYS A 345 -13.08 16.30 24.09
CA LYS A 345 -13.56 16.87 22.82
C LYS A 345 -15.02 16.47 22.52
N ARG A 346 -15.38 15.19 22.67
CA ARG A 346 -16.75 14.70 22.44
C ARG A 346 -17.73 15.25 23.48
N LEU A 347 -17.33 15.26 24.75
CA LEU A 347 -18.17 15.79 25.86
C LEU A 347 -18.40 17.29 25.68
N ALA A 348 -17.36 18.06 25.35
CA ALA A 348 -17.49 19.51 25.11
C ALA A 348 -18.47 19.80 23.94
N ARG A 349 -18.38 19.06 22.84
CA ARG A 349 -19.33 19.19 21.71
C ARG A 349 -20.77 18.85 22.12
N LEU A 350 -20.96 17.77 22.89
CA LEU A 350 -22.28 17.38 23.41
C LEU A 350 -22.85 18.48 24.29
N LEU A 351 -22.09 18.95 25.28
CA LEU A 351 -22.52 20.01 26.20
C LEU A 351 -22.85 21.33 25.47
N CYS A 352 -22.07 21.67 24.44
CA CYS A 352 -22.35 22.83 23.59
C CYS A 352 -23.72 22.67 22.88
N LYS A 353 -24.00 21.51 22.27
CA LYS A 353 -25.29 21.23 21.64
C LYS A 353 -26.47 21.27 22.64
N LEU A 354 -26.30 20.68 23.82
CA LEU A 354 -27.33 20.71 24.88
C LEU A 354 -27.59 22.13 25.38
N ARG A 355 -26.54 22.97 25.55
CA ARG A 355 -26.68 24.38 25.89
C ARG A 355 -27.46 25.15 24.82
N THR A 356 -27.18 24.89 23.53
CA THR A 356 -27.92 25.53 22.43
C THR A 356 -29.40 25.12 22.44
N MET A 357 -29.72 23.84 22.65
CA MET A 357 -31.09 23.38 22.77
C MET A 357 -31.80 24.03 23.97
N ARG A 358 -31.12 24.18 25.12
CA ARG A 358 -31.66 24.85 26.33
C ARG A 358 -31.86 26.36 26.16
N ARG A 359 -31.13 26.99 25.25
CA ARG A 359 -31.33 28.40 24.88
C ARG A 359 -32.50 28.59 23.92
N SER A 360 -32.61 27.72 22.90
CA SER A 360 -33.64 27.81 21.86
C SER A 360 -34.99 27.27 22.25
N LEU A 361 -35.09 26.43 23.28
CA LEU A 361 -36.31 25.80 23.79
C LEU A 361 -37.24 25.30 22.69
N PRO A 362 -36.80 24.38 21.81
CA PRO A 362 -37.60 23.90 20.71
C PRO A 362 -38.80 23.10 21.21
N LYS A 363 -39.85 22.89 20.37
CA LYS A 363 -40.96 21.98 20.70
C LYS A 363 -40.43 20.61 21.09
N ARG A 364 -41.15 19.90 21.99
CA ARG A 364 -40.70 18.64 22.60
C ARG A 364 -40.21 17.60 21.58
N ASP A 365 -40.93 17.38 20.52
CA ASP A 365 -40.58 16.36 19.51
C ASP A 365 -39.25 16.76 18.77
N ALA A 366 -39.14 18.02 18.42
CA ALA A 366 -37.89 18.55 17.85
C ALA A 366 -36.72 18.47 18.85
N LEU A 367 -36.96 18.65 20.16
CA LEU A 367 -35.98 18.48 21.20
C LEU A 367 -35.50 17.03 21.27
N LEU A 368 -36.43 16.06 21.27
CA LEU A 368 -36.10 14.63 21.32
C LEU A 368 -35.29 14.18 20.10
N LEU A 369 -35.67 14.62 18.90
CA LEU A 369 -34.92 14.33 17.67
C LEU A 369 -33.48 14.89 17.73
N ARG A 370 -33.33 16.13 18.19
CA ARG A 370 -32.00 16.77 18.36
C ARG A 370 -31.16 16.08 19.43
N ILE A 371 -31.76 15.62 20.53
CA ILE A 371 -31.07 14.82 21.56
C ILE A 371 -30.65 13.48 20.98
N GLY A 372 -31.50 12.81 20.20
CA GLY A 372 -31.17 11.56 19.51
C GLY A 372 -29.95 11.71 18.56
N ALA A 373 -29.94 12.77 17.75
CA ALA A 373 -28.81 13.09 16.89
C ALA A 373 -27.53 13.39 17.69
N ALA A 374 -27.65 14.17 18.76
CA ALA A 374 -26.51 14.48 19.64
C ALA A 374 -25.98 13.23 20.36
N LYS A 375 -26.85 12.30 20.77
CA LYS A 375 -26.49 11.00 21.35
C LYS A 375 -25.69 10.14 20.36
N LYS A 376 -26.15 10.05 19.11
CA LYS A 376 -25.45 9.31 18.04
C LYS A 376 -24.03 9.86 17.83
N GLU A 377 -23.89 11.18 17.75
CA GLU A 377 -22.59 11.83 17.52
C GLU A 377 -21.64 11.74 18.74
N ALA A 378 -22.17 11.95 19.94
CA ALA A 378 -21.38 11.87 21.17
C ALA A 378 -20.94 10.43 21.50
N GLY A 379 -21.67 9.42 21.04
CA GLY A 379 -21.40 8.02 21.31
C GLY A 379 -21.27 7.77 22.82
N ARG A 380 -20.17 7.16 23.26
CA ARG A 380 -19.94 6.84 24.69
C ARG A 380 -19.93 8.07 25.61
N ALA A 381 -19.60 9.26 25.09
CA ALA A 381 -19.55 10.47 25.92
C ALA A 381 -20.95 10.90 26.42
N PHE A 382 -22.03 10.46 25.75
CA PHE A 382 -23.40 10.70 26.19
C PHE A 382 -23.69 10.07 27.56
N GLY A 383 -23.11 8.92 27.88
CA GLY A 383 -23.28 8.24 29.17
C GLY A 383 -22.73 8.99 30.37
N PHE A 384 -21.90 10.04 30.15
CA PHE A 384 -21.40 10.93 31.21
C PHE A 384 -22.27 12.15 31.49
N VAL A 385 -23.45 12.23 30.83
CA VAL A 385 -24.40 13.33 31.02
C VAL A 385 -25.74 12.75 31.47
N THR A 386 -26.21 13.23 32.61
CA THR A 386 -27.56 12.96 33.09
C THR A 386 -28.49 14.01 32.50
N LEU A 387 -29.58 13.56 31.87
CA LEU A 387 -30.56 14.40 31.20
C LEU A 387 -31.92 14.22 31.85
N ARG A 388 -32.58 15.33 32.18
CA ARG A 388 -34.03 15.38 32.43
C ARG A 388 -34.70 15.98 31.21
N VAL A 389 -35.64 15.23 30.66
CA VAL A 389 -36.41 15.61 29.47
C VAL A 389 -37.86 15.83 29.91
N PRO A 390 -38.55 16.87 29.42
CA PRO A 390 -39.98 17.11 29.77
C PRO A 390 -40.85 15.91 29.40
N LYS A 391 -41.84 15.59 30.25
CA LYS A 391 -42.88 14.59 29.96
C LYS A 391 -43.76 15.08 28.80
N ALA A 392 -44.66 14.21 28.32
CA ALA A 392 -45.54 14.51 27.16
C ALA A 392 -46.47 15.71 27.40
N ASP A 393 -46.87 15.88 28.64
CA ASP A 393 -47.75 16.91 29.16
C ASP A 393 -47.02 18.16 29.67
N GLU A 394 -45.68 18.13 29.73
CA GLU A 394 -44.87 19.25 30.25
C GLU A 394 -44.40 20.14 29.11
N ALA A 395 -44.46 21.45 29.30
CA ALA A 395 -43.86 22.43 28.41
C ALA A 395 -42.32 22.36 28.47
N VAL A 396 -41.65 22.58 27.34
CA VAL A 396 -40.16 22.66 27.29
C VAL A 396 -39.71 24.01 27.86
N THR A 397 -39.17 23.99 29.04
CA THR A 397 -38.63 25.17 29.74
C THR A 397 -37.20 24.90 30.22
N ARG A 398 -36.50 25.91 30.70
CA ARG A 398 -35.18 25.75 31.31
C ARG A 398 -35.19 24.91 32.60
N GLN A 399 -36.36 24.73 33.22
CA GLN A 399 -36.57 23.94 34.45
C GLN A 399 -36.91 22.49 34.13
N THR A 400 -37.70 22.23 33.06
CA THR A 400 -38.10 20.88 32.64
C THR A 400 -37.07 20.20 31.76
N PHE A 401 -36.23 20.97 31.04
CA PHE A 401 -35.07 20.45 30.29
C PHE A 401 -33.78 20.82 31.01
N THR A 402 -33.23 19.88 31.75
CA THR A 402 -31.96 20.06 32.51
C THR A 402 -30.98 18.96 32.14
N PHE A 403 -29.71 19.29 32.28
CA PHE A 403 -28.62 18.33 32.11
C PHE A 403 -27.46 18.65 33.06
N ALA A 404 -26.80 17.61 33.51
CA ALA A 404 -25.62 17.70 34.36
C ALA A 404 -24.57 16.66 33.95
N THR A 405 -23.29 16.98 34.13
CA THR A 405 -22.23 16.01 33.96
C THR A 405 -22.13 15.12 35.18
N ASP A 406 -22.19 13.80 34.97
CA ASP A 406 -21.95 12.81 36.02
C ASP A 406 -20.44 12.70 36.27
N LYS A 407 -20.00 13.45 37.30
CA LYS A 407 -18.58 13.53 37.65
C LYS A 407 -18.02 12.20 38.13
N GLU A 408 -18.83 11.37 38.78
CA GLU A 408 -18.40 10.09 39.32
C GLU A 408 -18.16 9.07 38.18
N LYS A 409 -19.10 8.95 37.23
CA LYS A 409 -18.90 8.14 36.05
C LYS A 409 -17.71 8.60 35.22
N LEU A 410 -17.52 9.92 35.09
CA LEU A 410 -16.39 10.50 34.37
C LEU A 410 -15.07 10.10 35.04
N ARG A 411 -14.95 10.26 36.36
CA ARG A 411 -13.77 9.87 37.15
C ARG A 411 -13.47 8.36 37.01
N LYS A 412 -14.49 7.49 37.11
CA LYS A 412 -14.33 6.05 36.93
C LYS A 412 -13.83 5.72 35.50
N ALA A 413 -14.26 6.46 34.49
CA ALA A 413 -13.76 6.29 33.12
C ALA A 413 -12.32 6.78 32.99
N GLU A 414 -11.95 7.89 33.60
CA GLU A 414 -10.58 8.44 33.60
C GLU A 414 -9.57 7.49 34.26
N LEU A 415 -9.96 6.79 35.32
CA LEU A 415 -9.12 5.77 35.96
C LEU A 415 -8.84 4.56 35.06
N ARG A 416 -9.70 4.31 34.09
CA ARG A 416 -9.57 3.19 33.13
C ARG A 416 -8.91 3.57 31.81
N ASP A 417 -8.56 4.86 31.65
CA ASP A 417 -7.88 5.33 30.45
C ASP A 417 -6.46 4.79 30.37
N GLY A 418 -6.03 4.54 29.14
CA GLY A 418 -4.70 4.03 28.87
C GLY A 418 -4.50 2.56 29.20
N HIS A 419 -5.51 1.86 29.75
CA HIS A 419 -5.39 0.45 30.09
C HIS A 419 -5.75 -0.45 28.90
N TYR A 420 -4.91 -1.48 28.71
CA TYR A 420 -5.13 -2.61 27.81
C TYR A 420 -5.14 -3.89 28.60
N LEU A 421 -5.99 -4.81 28.23
CA LEU A 421 -5.93 -6.17 28.74
C LEU A 421 -5.58 -7.10 27.59
N LEU A 422 -4.46 -7.79 27.71
CA LEU A 422 -4.03 -8.81 26.77
C LEU A 422 -4.18 -10.19 27.42
N ARG A 423 -4.38 -11.22 26.59
CA ARG A 423 -4.38 -12.62 26.97
C ARG A 423 -3.40 -13.37 26.09
N SER A 424 -2.66 -14.29 26.67
CA SER A 424 -1.71 -15.13 25.97
C SER A 424 -1.63 -16.51 26.65
N ASN A 425 -1.31 -17.54 25.87
CA ASN A 425 -0.87 -18.84 26.42
C ASN A 425 0.66 -18.98 26.44
N LEU A 426 1.39 -17.90 26.22
CA LEU A 426 2.84 -17.80 26.39
C LEU A 426 3.14 -17.51 27.87
N THR A 427 3.13 -18.54 28.69
CA THR A 427 3.54 -18.44 30.10
C THR A 427 5.07 -18.44 30.18
N GLY A 428 5.63 -17.49 30.92
CA GLY A 428 7.10 -17.35 31.07
C GLY A 428 7.77 -16.38 30.07
N GLU A 429 7.05 -15.79 29.12
CA GLU A 429 7.59 -14.70 28.26
C GLU A 429 7.67 -13.39 29.04
N ASP A 430 8.68 -12.57 28.72
CA ASP A 430 8.82 -11.23 29.29
C ASP A 430 7.62 -10.34 28.90
N PRO A 431 7.01 -9.65 29.90
CA PRO A 431 5.84 -8.81 29.65
C PRO A 431 6.08 -7.68 28.65
N GLY A 432 7.31 -7.19 28.60
CA GLY A 432 7.73 -6.16 27.68
C GLY A 432 7.68 -6.67 26.24
N VAL A 433 8.18 -7.86 26.01
CA VAL A 433 8.14 -8.52 24.70
C VAL A 433 6.70 -8.75 24.26
N LEU A 434 5.81 -9.22 25.14
CA LEU A 434 4.39 -9.39 24.82
C LEU A 434 3.72 -8.06 24.47
N TRP A 435 4.02 -7.02 25.24
CA TRP A 435 3.51 -5.67 24.96
C TRP A 435 4.00 -5.15 23.60
N GLU A 436 5.28 -5.28 23.30
CA GLU A 436 5.88 -4.88 22.04
C GLU A 436 5.26 -5.58 20.85
N ARG A 437 5.12 -6.91 20.92
CA ARG A 437 4.44 -7.71 19.89
C ARG A 437 3.01 -7.24 19.67
N TYR A 438 2.27 -6.91 20.73
CA TYR A 438 0.90 -6.43 20.59
C TYR A 438 0.80 -5.04 19.96
N VAL A 439 1.70 -4.14 20.30
CA VAL A 439 1.73 -2.79 19.70
C VAL A 439 2.06 -2.88 18.20
N GLN A 440 2.84 -3.87 17.78
CA GLN A 440 3.17 -4.12 16.37
C GLN A 440 1.95 -4.54 15.53
N LEU A 441 0.77 -4.83 16.09
CA LEU A 441 -0.48 -4.95 15.31
C LEU A 441 -0.77 -3.69 14.45
N THR A 442 -0.22 -2.55 14.81
CA THR A 442 -0.27 -1.36 13.94
C THR A 442 0.37 -1.58 12.56
N GLN A 443 1.24 -2.58 12.39
CA GLN A 443 1.82 -2.91 11.09
C GLN A 443 0.76 -3.47 10.11
N ILE A 444 -0.16 -4.32 10.59
CA ILE A 444 -1.22 -4.84 9.72
C ILE A 444 -2.26 -3.75 9.39
N GLU A 445 -2.55 -2.85 10.35
CA GLU A 445 -3.37 -1.66 10.06
C GLU A 445 -2.71 -0.77 8.98
N ALA A 446 -1.38 -0.59 9.06
CA ALA A 446 -0.61 0.14 8.05
C ALA A 446 -0.61 -0.57 6.69
N ALA A 447 -0.50 -1.91 6.67
CA ALA A 447 -0.60 -2.71 5.45
C ALA A 447 -1.96 -2.51 4.76
N PHE A 448 -3.05 -2.61 5.50
CA PHE A 448 -4.39 -2.35 4.96
C PHE A 448 -4.57 -0.90 4.48
N LYS A 449 -4.03 0.06 5.22
CA LYS A 449 -4.06 1.46 4.79
C LYS A 449 -3.32 1.66 3.47
N ALA A 450 -2.13 1.09 3.34
CA ALA A 450 -1.35 1.15 2.12
C ALA A 450 -2.10 0.52 0.94
N MET A 451 -2.58 -0.71 1.08
CA MET A 451 -3.33 -1.41 0.03
C MET A 451 -4.58 -0.62 -0.41
N LYS A 452 -5.37 -0.11 0.54
CA LYS A 452 -6.64 0.56 0.26
C LYS A 452 -6.49 1.96 -0.33
N SER A 453 -5.55 2.76 0.20
CA SER A 453 -5.48 4.19 -0.07
C SER A 453 -4.32 4.59 -0.96
N GLU A 454 -3.18 3.90 -0.84
CA GLU A 454 -1.96 4.22 -1.59
C GLU A 454 -1.86 3.36 -2.86
N LEU A 455 -2.35 2.12 -2.81
CA LEU A 455 -2.30 1.16 -3.91
C LEU A 455 -3.66 0.93 -4.59
N GLY A 456 -4.65 1.76 -4.32
CA GLY A 456 -5.92 1.80 -5.04
C GLY A 456 -6.75 0.51 -5.01
N LEU A 457 -6.70 -0.28 -3.92
CA LEU A 457 -7.51 -1.47 -3.76
C LEU A 457 -9.01 -1.17 -3.83
N ARG A 458 -9.43 0.02 -3.45
CA ARG A 458 -10.82 0.48 -3.43
C ARG A 458 -11.00 1.80 -4.18
N PRO A 459 -12.17 2.00 -4.80
CA PRO A 459 -13.29 1.06 -4.97
C PRO A 459 -12.98 -0.03 -6.01
N ILE A 460 -13.74 -1.14 -5.97
CA ILE A 460 -13.66 -2.20 -6.97
C ILE A 460 -14.73 -1.95 -8.03
N TYR A 461 -14.33 -2.02 -9.32
CA TYR A 461 -15.23 -1.81 -10.48
C TYR A 461 -15.47 -3.09 -11.29
N HIS A 462 -14.73 -4.17 -11.01
CA HIS A 462 -14.87 -5.44 -11.73
C HIS A 462 -16.22 -6.11 -11.42
N GLN A 463 -16.82 -6.71 -12.45
CA GLN A 463 -18.12 -7.38 -12.37
C GLN A 463 -18.02 -8.92 -12.34
N LEU A 464 -16.83 -9.49 -12.59
CA LEU A 464 -16.59 -10.93 -12.53
C LEU A 464 -15.83 -11.29 -11.25
N GLY A 465 -16.32 -12.29 -10.51
CA GLY A 465 -15.77 -12.66 -9.19
C GLY A 465 -14.27 -13.00 -9.23
N HIS A 466 -13.80 -13.76 -10.22
CA HIS A 466 -12.38 -14.08 -10.38
C HIS A 466 -11.54 -12.84 -10.70
N ARG A 467 -12.05 -11.84 -11.44
CA ARG A 467 -11.33 -10.59 -11.71
C ARG A 467 -11.28 -9.68 -10.48
N VAL A 468 -12.29 -9.74 -9.61
CA VAL A 468 -12.25 -9.08 -8.30
C VAL A 468 -11.10 -9.64 -7.47
N GLU A 469 -10.97 -10.95 -7.38
CA GLU A 469 -9.89 -11.58 -6.63
C GLU A 469 -8.52 -11.32 -7.27
N ALA A 470 -8.43 -11.29 -8.60
CA ALA A 470 -7.21 -10.95 -9.32
C ALA A 470 -6.81 -9.48 -9.13
N HIS A 471 -7.77 -8.54 -9.08
CA HIS A 471 -7.53 -7.14 -8.73
C HIS A 471 -6.93 -7.00 -7.32
N ILE A 472 -7.45 -7.77 -6.36
CA ILE A 472 -6.90 -7.82 -5.00
C ILE A 472 -5.48 -8.41 -5.03
N LEU A 473 -5.22 -9.44 -5.87
CA LEU A 473 -3.88 -10.01 -6.04
C LEU A 473 -2.88 -9.01 -6.62
N VAL A 474 -3.27 -8.19 -7.59
CA VAL A 474 -2.42 -7.13 -8.16
C VAL A 474 -2.07 -6.09 -7.09
N ALA A 475 -3.06 -5.66 -6.28
CA ALA A 475 -2.80 -4.75 -5.17
C ALA A 475 -1.92 -5.39 -4.08
N PHE A 476 -2.09 -6.68 -3.81
CA PHE A 476 -1.23 -7.45 -2.92
C PHE A 476 0.22 -7.51 -3.43
N LEU A 477 0.44 -7.78 -4.71
CA LEU A 477 1.77 -7.78 -5.33
C LEU A 477 2.43 -6.40 -5.26
N ALA A 478 1.68 -5.33 -5.51
CA ALA A 478 2.18 -3.97 -5.35
C ALA A 478 2.57 -3.67 -3.89
N TYR A 479 1.81 -4.19 -2.91
CA TYR A 479 2.18 -4.12 -1.50
C TYR A 479 3.46 -4.94 -1.20
N CYS A 480 3.65 -6.10 -1.83
CA CYS A 480 4.90 -6.87 -1.72
C CYS A 480 6.12 -6.06 -2.17
N LEU A 481 6.02 -5.31 -3.29
CA LEU A 481 7.08 -4.40 -3.73
C LEU A 481 7.32 -3.29 -2.71
N LEU A 482 6.26 -2.66 -2.23
CA LEU A 482 6.32 -1.55 -1.27
C LEU A 482 6.97 -1.96 0.06
N VAL A 483 6.59 -3.11 0.63
CA VAL A 483 7.15 -3.60 1.89
C VAL A 483 8.60 -4.07 1.73
N THR A 484 8.97 -4.61 0.58
CA THR A 484 10.35 -4.97 0.24
C THR A 484 11.22 -3.72 0.21
N LEU A 485 10.77 -2.65 -0.46
CA LEU A 485 11.45 -1.35 -0.45
C LEU A 485 11.56 -0.80 0.98
N LYS A 486 10.47 -0.82 1.76
CA LYS A 486 10.45 -0.36 3.16
C LYS A 486 11.54 -1.04 3.99
N ASN A 487 11.64 -2.37 3.93
CA ASN A 487 12.62 -3.11 4.73
C ASN A 487 14.06 -2.88 4.25
N ARG A 488 14.29 -2.73 2.95
CA ARG A 488 15.60 -2.32 2.44
C ARG A 488 16.01 -0.95 2.95
N LEU A 489 15.12 0.03 2.90
CA LEU A 489 15.41 1.38 3.40
C LEU A 489 15.66 1.37 4.91
N GLN A 490 14.91 0.58 5.66
CA GLN A 490 15.09 0.46 7.10
C GLN A 490 16.48 -0.08 7.46
N ALA A 491 17.03 -1.01 6.67
CA ALA A 491 18.34 -1.58 6.87
C ALA A 491 19.48 -0.67 6.39
N LEU A 492 19.29 0.02 5.25
CA LEU A 492 20.38 0.70 4.55
C LEU A 492 20.34 2.23 4.69
N ALA A 493 19.16 2.80 4.90
CA ALA A 493 18.92 4.24 4.98
C ALA A 493 17.84 4.56 6.02
N PRO A 494 18.09 4.32 7.34
CA PRO A 494 17.13 4.55 8.40
C PRO A 494 16.63 6.00 8.38
N GLY A 495 15.30 6.18 8.32
CA GLY A 495 14.64 7.49 8.25
C GLY A 495 14.08 7.85 6.88
N LEU A 496 14.49 7.19 5.79
CA LEU A 496 13.81 7.32 4.51
C LEU A 496 12.56 6.44 4.46
N THR A 497 11.51 7.00 3.87
CA THR A 497 10.27 6.26 3.61
C THR A 497 10.17 5.86 2.13
N PRO A 498 9.46 4.76 1.78
CA PRO A 498 9.21 4.42 0.38
C PRO A 498 8.62 5.58 -0.41
N LYS A 499 7.71 6.33 0.19
CA LYS A 499 7.09 7.50 -0.43
C LYS A 499 8.12 8.57 -0.78
N ALA A 500 9.00 8.93 0.13
CA ALA A 500 10.06 9.92 -0.12
C ALA A 500 10.99 9.49 -1.26
N VAL A 501 11.32 8.19 -1.33
CA VAL A 501 12.15 7.65 -2.43
C VAL A 501 11.41 7.75 -3.77
N LEU A 502 10.13 7.37 -3.82
CA LEU A 502 9.32 7.48 -5.04
C LEU A 502 9.18 8.95 -5.49
N GLU A 503 8.95 9.87 -4.56
CA GLU A 503 8.89 11.32 -4.85
C GLU A 503 10.24 11.87 -5.37
N THR A 504 11.36 11.39 -4.84
CA THR A 504 12.70 11.76 -5.31
C THR A 504 12.98 11.25 -6.73
N LEU A 505 12.46 10.07 -7.07
CA LEU A 505 12.64 9.48 -8.40
C LEU A 505 11.63 9.98 -9.44
N ALA A 506 10.51 10.55 -9.02
CA ALA A 506 9.44 11.02 -9.92
C ALA A 506 9.90 12.04 -10.99
N PRO A 507 10.82 12.99 -10.70
CA PRO A 507 11.33 13.92 -11.72
C PRO A 507 12.24 13.28 -12.78
N MET A 508 12.71 12.04 -12.57
CA MET A 508 13.57 11.37 -13.54
C MET A 508 12.77 10.95 -14.76
N GLN A 509 13.13 11.50 -15.90
CA GLN A 509 12.46 11.25 -17.17
C GLN A 509 13.42 10.64 -18.19
N MET A 510 12.85 9.94 -19.14
CA MET A 510 13.49 9.45 -20.35
C MET A 510 13.03 10.33 -21.52
N LEU A 511 13.96 10.72 -22.38
CA LEU A 511 13.74 11.61 -23.51
C LEU A 511 14.26 10.97 -24.79
N ASP A 512 13.62 11.25 -25.90
CA ASP A 512 14.16 10.96 -27.22
C ASP A 512 15.03 12.15 -27.66
N VAL A 513 16.22 11.87 -28.14
CA VAL A 513 17.15 12.89 -28.62
C VAL A 513 17.10 12.91 -30.14
N ILE A 514 16.74 14.06 -30.69
CA ILE A 514 16.60 14.24 -32.14
C ILE A 514 17.68 15.18 -32.64
N PHE A 515 18.42 14.74 -33.65
CA PHE A 515 19.40 15.55 -34.36
C PHE A 515 18.96 15.73 -35.81
N PRO A 516 18.73 16.97 -36.27
CA PRO A 516 18.65 17.23 -37.70
C PRO A 516 19.98 16.94 -38.38
N THR A 517 19.93 16.30 -39.51
CA THR A 517 21.13 15.99 -40.31
C THR A 517 21.40 17.12 -41.31
N THR A 518 22.62 17.20 -41.83
CA THR A 518 22.99 18.23 -42.84
C THR A 518 22.35 17.99 -44.19
N ASP A 519 21.89 16.75 -44.46
CA ASP A 519 21.22 16.34 -45.69
C ASP A 519 19.69 16.40 -45.61
N GLY A 520 19.14 17.05 -44.56
CA GLY A 520 17.70 17.28 -44.41
C GLY A 520 16.92 16.14 -43.74
N ARG A 521 17.60 15.11 -43.26
CA ARG A 521 16.99 14.00 -42.51
C ARG A 521 16.98 14.28 -41.02
N ARG A 522 16.20 13.51 -40.24
CA ARG A 522 16.16 13.59 -38.78
C ARG A 522 16.67 12.28 -38.17
N LEU A 523 17.74 12.35 -37.39
CA LEU A 523 18.26 11.23 -36.62
C LEU A 523 17.58 11.22 -35.26
N VAL A 524 16.78 10.21 -34.97
CA VAL A 524 16.17 10.00 -33.67
C VAL A 524 16.97 8.95 -32.92
N LEU A 525 17.58 9.34 -31.81
CA LEU A 525 18.25 8.42 -30.90
C LEU A 525 17.27 8.08 -29.75
N PRO A 526 16.57 6.95 -29.82
CA PRO A 526 15.78 6.48 -28.71
C PRO A 526 16.71 6.05 -27.57
N PRO A 527 16.29 6.18 -26.32
CA PRO A 527 17.07 5.70 -25.19
C PRO A 527 17.34 4.19 -25.35
N ARG A 528 18.62 3.84 -25.40
CA ARG A 528 19.01 2.41 -25.49
C ARG A 528 18.95 1.75 -24.13
N ASN A 529 18.41 0.55 -24.05
CA ASN A 529 18.70 -0.37 -22.95
C ASN A 529 20.18 -0.73 -22.99
N LEU A 530 20.98 -0.13 -22.12
CA LEU A 530 22.40 -0.47 -22.00
C LEU A 530 22.55 -1.95 -21.58
N PRO A 531 23.53 -2.67 -22.16
CA PRO A 531 23.78 -4.05 -21.79
C PRO A 531 24.05 -4.19 -20.29
N ARG A 532 23.54 -5.25 -19.69
CA ARG A 532 23.53 -5.55 -18.24
C ARG A 532 24.91 -5.63 -17.56
N ASN A 533 26.02 -5.50 -18.30
CA ASN A 533 27.37 -5.83 -17.82
C ASN A 533 28.19 -4.67 -17.25
N ARG A 534 27.65 -3.45 -17.11
CA ARG A 534 28.32 -2.38 -16.37
C ARG A 534 27.43 -1.95 -15.20
N SER A 535 27.49 -2.71 -14.12
CA SER A 535 26.82 -2.39 -12.87
C SER A 535 27.58 -1.33 -12.11
N CYS A 536 27.17 -0.07 -12.22
CA CYS A 536 27.39 0.85 -11.12
C CYS A 536 26.36 0.50 -10.06
N SER A 537 26.76 -0.13 -8.97
CA SER A 537 25.91 -0.37 -7.81
C SER A 537 25.91 0.86 -6.93
N CYS A 538 24.74 1.33 -6.52
CA CYS A 538 24.67 2.28 -5.43
C CYS A 538 25.19 1.58 -4.16
N THR A 539 26.31 2.04 -3.63
CA THR A 539 26.98 1.45 -2.48
C THR A 539 26.11 1.40 -1.23
N ASN A 540 25.10 2.26 -1.14
CA ASN A 540 24.25 2.39 0.05
C ASN A 540 22.94 1.56 0.01
N CYS A 541 22.46 1.14 -1.15
CA CYS A 541 21.21 0.39 -1.24
C CYS A 541 21.30 -0.91 -2.04
N ASN A 542 22.49 -1.23 -2.56
CA ASN A 542 22.74 -2.41 -3.40
C ASN A 542 21.78 -2.54 -4.59
N LEU A 543 21.22 -1.41 -5.03
CA LEU A 543 20.38 -1.29 -6.22
C LEU A 543 21.26 -0.82 -7.39
N PRO A 544 21.07 -1.32 -8.60
CA PRO A 544 21.77 -0.79 -9.76
C PRO A 544 21.43 0.70 -9.93
N CYS A 545 22.44 1.53 -10.21
CA CYS A 545 22.23 2.97 -10.36
C CYS A 545 21.42 3.25 -11.66
N PRO A 546 20.32 4.00 -11.59
CA PRO A 546 19.55 4.33 -12.79
C PRO A 546 20.36 5.13 -13.83
N ILE A 547 21.40 5.87 -13.40
CA ILE A 547 22.26 6.67 -14.27
C ILE A 547 23.25 5.81 -15.07
N SER A 548 23.61 4.62 -14.58
CA SER A 548 24.51 3.72 -15.34
C SER A 548 23.91 3.19 -16.64
N ARG A 549 22.64 3.47 -16.87
CA ARG A 549 21.92 3.13 -18.11
C ARG A 549 21.74 4.31 -19.07
N LEU A 550 22.19 5.51 -18.70
CA LEU A 550 22.23 6.63 -19.61
C LEU A 550 23.49 6.51 -20.51
N PRO A 551 23.38 6.79 -21.83
CA PRO A 551 24.54 6.76 -22.70
C PRO A 551 25.60 7.75 -22.19
N GLU A 552 26.84 7.31 -22.09
CA GLU A 552 28.00 8.19 -21.91
C GLU A 552 28.12 9.10 -23.14
N SER A 553 27.23 10.07 -23.31
CA SER A 553 27.51 11.21 -24.14
C SER A 553 28.59 12.01 -23.42
N ARG A 554 29.66 12.36 -24.11
CA ARG A 554 30.75 13.24 -23.61
C ARG A 554 30.18 14.66 -23.32
N PHE A 555 29.30 14.76 -22.35
CA PHE A 555 28.83 16.05 -21.83
C PHE A 555 29.66 16.43 -20.62
N SER A 556 30.05 17.70 -20.60
CA SER A 556 30.84 18.34 -19.56
C SER A 556 30.44 17.89 -18.15
N PRO A 557 31.41 17.62 -17.24
CA PRO A 557 31.16 17.06 -15.89
C PRO A 557 30.24 17.90 -14.99
N LYS A 558 29.87 19.11 -15.40
CA LYS A 558 29.05 20.02 -14.57
C LYS A 558 27.57 19.62 -14.44
N TYR A 559 27.04 18.76 -15.32
CA TYR A 559 25.62 18.40 -15.30
C TYR A 559 25.32 16.97 -14.87
N SER A 560 26.30 16.07 -14.81
CA SER A 560 26.06 14.65 -14.50
C SER A 560 25.95 14.33 -13.00
N LEU A 561 26.37 15.23 -12.11
CA LEU A 561 26.49 14.96 -10.67
C LEU A 561 25.26 15.38 -9.83
N ARG A 562 24.29 16.10 -10.40
CA ARG A 562 23.12 16.56 -9.63
C ARG A 562 21.92 15.61 -9.65
N ALA A 563 21.90 14.56 -10.45
CA ALA A 563 20.70 13.75 -10.69
C ALA A 563 20.51 12.54 -9.78
N CYS A 564 21.51 12.15 -8.96
CA CYS A 564 21.38 10.99 -8.07
C CYS A 564 21.51 11.37 -6.60
N CYS A 565 20.46 11.98 -6.03
CA CYS A 565 20.39 12.25 -4.58
C CYS A 565 20.54 10.98 -3.72
N ILE A 566 20.22 9.81 -4.25
CA ILE A 566 20.35 8.53 -3.55
C ILE A 566 21.81 8.08 -3.43
N CYS A 567 22.70 8.58 -4.30
CA CYS A 567 24.12 8.23 -4.32
C CYS A 567 25.03 9.27 -3.64
N ARG A 568 24.51 10.30 -2.98
CA ARG A 568 25.32 11.26 -2.23
C ARG A 568 25.65 10.69 -0.84
N PRO A 569 26.93 10.49 -0.51
CA PRO A 569 27.36 10.03 0.82
C PRO A 569 26.93 10.99 1.93
N ASP A 570 26.82 12.28 1.62
CA ASP A 570 26.56 13.37 2.56
C ASP A 570 25.15 13.35 3.15
N LEU A 571 24.16 12.74 2.45
CA LEU A 571 22.78 12.61 2.94
C LEU A 571 22.61 11.51 4.00
N PHE A 572 23.62 10.67 4.19
CA PHE A 572 23.59 9.53 5.10
C PHE A 572 24.54 9.69 6.29
N ASN A 573 25.09 10.89 6.49
CA ASN A 573 25.90 11.16 7.67
C ASN A 573 24.98 11.44 8.87
N PRO A 574 24.93 10.56 9.90
CA PRO A 574 24.03 10.70 11.05
C PRO A 574 24.34 11.90 11.95
N SER A 575 25.40 12.66 11.67
CA SER A 575 25.85 13.84 12.44
C SER A 575 25.28 15.18 11.91
N ILE A 576 24.51 15.20 10.84
CA ILE A 576 23.87 16.43 10.35
C ILE A 576 22.46 16.56 10.93
N GLU A 577 22.28 17.50 11.86
CA GLU A 577 20.96 17.81 12.41
C GLU A 577 20.01 18.32 11.31
N LYS A 578 18.74 17.89 11.37
CA LYS A 578 17.66 18.25 10.41
C LYS A 578 17.47 19.75 10.15
N LYS A 579 18.01 20.62 10.99
CA LYS A 579 17.93 22.08 10.87
C LYS A 579 18.82 22.66 9.78
N ASP A 580 19.96 22.02 9.51
CA ASP A 580 20.95 22.53 8.56
C ASP A 580 20.58 22.21 7.10
N LEU A 581 19.80 21.16 6.86
CA LEU A 581 19.32 20.80 5.52
C LEU A 581 18.29 21.81 4.97
N LEU A 582 17.40 22.32 5.81
CA LEU A 582 16.40 23.32 5.42
C LEU A 582 16.99 24.73 5.19
N ALA A 583 18.10 25.05 5.85
CA ALA A 583 18.79 26.32 5.70
C ALA A 583 19.60 26.41 4.38
N HIS A 584 20.12 25.29 3.90
CA HIS A 584 20.90 25.25 2.64
C HIS A 584 20.02 25.33 1.39
N GLU A 585 18.81 24.75 1.41
CA GLU A 585 17.89 24.84 0.27
C GLU A 585 17.29 26.26 0.10
N CYS A 586 17.08 26.99 1.19
CA CYS A 586 16.57 28.37 1.13
C CYS A 586 17.62 29.42 0.65
N HIS A 587 18.91 29.11 0.70
CA HIS A 587 19.95 30.07 0.29
C HIS A 587 20.30 29.98 -1.20
N GLU A 588 20.14 28.82 -1.84
CA GLU A 588 20.42 28.66 -3.28
C GLU A 588 19.28 29.17 -4.19
N VAL A 589 18.03 29.11 -3.72
CA VAL A 589 16.88 29.61 -4.50
C VAL A 589 16.84 31.14 -4.57
N ARG A 590 17.49 31.88 -3.67
CA ARG A 590 17.59 33.35 -3.69
C ARG A 590 18.72 33.92 -4.58
N LYS A 591 19.56 33.06 -5.16
CA LYS A 591 20.65 33.52 -6.06
C LYS A 591 20.38 33.29 -7.55
N LEU A 592 19.19 32.81 -7.92
CA LEU A 592 18.78 32.56 -9.31
C LEU A 592 17.47 33.30 -9.69
N GLY A 593 17.11 34.35 -8.95
CA GLY A 593 16.04 35.27 -9.30
C GLY A 593 16.62 36.63 -9.70
#